data_5f9bfc436d0ba5e8170383941cf59934
#
_entry.id   5f9bfc436d0ba5e8170383941cf59934
#
_cell.length_a   1.000
_cell.length_b   1.000
_cell.length_c   1.000
_cell.angle_alpha   90.00
_cell.angle_beta   90.00
_cell.angle_gamma   90.00
#
_symmetry.space_group_name_H-M   'P 1'
#
loop_
_entity.id
_entity.type
_entity.pdbx_description
1 polymer ?
#
loop_
_entity_poly.entity_id
_entity_poly.type
_entity_poly.pdbx_seq_one_letter_code
_entity_poly.pdbx_strand_id
1 'polypeptide(L)'
;HTYDVVGAYHPTKEMSGGSGLKYSASTIAFLTKKKERDGTEVTGNIIKVRMHKSRLSRENRQVEVLLDYNKGLHRYYGLVDLGIKYDVFKKVANRIEVEDGKKVYAKVMYDNPDDYFTSSVMDRLEEAAQKEYQYGFSEDDVEEIGEEDSGL
;
A
#
# COMPACT_ATOMS: atom_id res chain seq x y z
N HIS A 1 -0.95 21.67 7.37
CA HIS A 1 -1.03 21.20 8.76
C HIS A 1 -2.41 20.69 9.08
N THR A 2 -2.51 19.76 10.03
CA THR A 2 -3.77 19.26 10.57
C THR A 2 -3.90 19.69 12.03
N TYR A 3 -5.11 19.89 12.49
CA TYR A 3 -5.43 20.16 13.89
C TYR A 3 -6.47 19.17 14.41
N ASP A 4 -6.49 18.97 15.71
CA ASP A 4 -7.46 18.10 16.34
C ASP A 4 -8.78 18.87 16.53
N VAL A 5 -9.91 18.24 16.18
CA VAL A 5 -11.23 18.85 16.33
C VAL A 5 -11.64 18.73 17.79
N VAL A 6 -11.73 19.87 18.48
CA VAL A 6 -12.16 19.93 19.88
C VAL A 6 -13.66 19.65 19.97
N GLY A 7 -14.04 18.72 20.86
CA GLY A 7 -15.44 18.35 21.07
C GLY A 7 -15.99 17.25 20.16
N ALA A 8 -15.18 16.66 19.29
CA ALA A 8 -15.56 15.48 18.54
C ALA A 8 -15.59 14.25 19.48
N TYR A 9 -16.62 13.41 19.35
CA TYR A 9 -16.77 12.17 20.12
C TYR A 9 -15.61 11.18 19.91
N HIS A 10 -14.98 11.24 18.73
CA HIS A 10 -13.75 10.52 18.40
C HIS A 10 -12.66 11.52 17.97
N PRO A 11 -11.38 11.25 18.31
CA PRO A 11 -10.26 12.09 17.88
C PRO A 11 -10.21 12.14 16.33
N THR A 12 -10.61 13.25 15.77
CA THR A 12 -10.56 13.51 14.33
C THR A 12 -9.61 14.65 14.04
N LYS A 13 -8.79 14.47 12.99
CA LYS A 13 -7.91 15.52 12.50
C LYS A 13 -8.51 16.18 11.27
N GLU A 14 -8.54 17.50 11.29
CA GLU A 14 -8.94 18.30 10.15
C GLU A 14 -7.77 19.04 9.54
N MET A 15 -7.89 19.32 8.22
CA MET A 15 -6.92 20.10 7.47
C MET A 15 -7.14 21.59 7.73
N SER A 16 -6.06 22.31 8.05
CA SER A 16 -6.10 23.78 8.11
C SER A 16 -6.25 24.37 6.70
N GLY A 17 -6.87 25.54 6.59
CA GLY A 17 -7.07 26.24 5.31
C GLY A 17 -8.52 26.32 4.82
N GLY A 18 -9.46 25.85 5.64
CA GLY A 18 -10.89 25.97 5.39
C GLY A 18 -11.45 25.06 4.31
N SER A 19 -12.76 25.15 4.08
CA SER A 19 -13.50 24.28 3.16
C SER A 19 -13.12 24.49 1.69
N GLY A 20 -12.76 25.70 1.30
CA GLY A 20 -12.39 26.03 -0.09
C GLY A 20 -11.24 25.18 -0.62
N LEU A 21 -10.20 24.94 0.20
CA LEU A 21 -9.06 24.10 -0.18
C LEU A 21 -9.47 22.63 -0.35
N LYS A 22 -10.37 22.14 0.53
CA LYS A 22 -10.91 20.77 0.41
C LYS A 22 -11.70 20.56 -0.87
N TYR A 23 -12.47 21.57 -1.30
CA TYR A 23 -13.26 21.47 -2.53
C TYR A 23 -12.42 21.57 -3.79
N SER A 24 -11.43 22.43 -3.83
CA SER A 24 -10.59 22.66 -5.01
C SER A 24 -9.59 21.53 -5.25
N ALA A 25 -9.10 20.87 -4.20
CA ALA A 25 -8.13 19.80 -4.33
C ALA A 25 -8.73 18.55 -5.01
N SER A 26 -8.01 18.01 -5.99
CA SER A 26 -8.35 16.74 -6.64
C SER A 26 -8.03 15.54 -5.76
N THR A 27 -6.97 15.64 -4.96
CA THR A 27 -6.51 14.58 -4.06
C THR A 27 -6.09 15.19 -2.73
N ILE A 28 -6.50 14.56 -1.63
CA ILE A 28 -6.08 14.89 -0.26
C ILE A 28 -5.62 13.60 0.41
N ALA A 29 -4.37 13.57 0.81
CA ALA A 29 -3.79 12.45 1.55
C ALA A 29 -3.30 12.93 2.92
N PHE A 30 -3.66 12.20 3.97
CA PHE A 30 -3.10 12.40 5.30
C PHE A 30 -1.93 11.46 5.52
N LEU A 31 -0.80 12.04 5.94
CA LEU A 31 0.41 11.30 6.22
C LEU A 31 0.66 11.32 7.72
N THR A 32 0.89 10.13 8.27
CA THR A 32 1.38 9.95 9.63
C THR A 32 2.67 9.13 9.59
N LYS A 33 3.56 9.36 10.54
CA LYS A 33 4.83 8.64 10.59
C LYS A 33 5.02 7.92 11.92
N LYS A 34 5.61 6.75 11.85
CA LYS A 34 6.08 5.96 12.98
C LYS A 34 7.57 5.67 12.77
N LYS A 35 8.35 5.73 13.83
CA LYS A 35 9.78 5.37 13.75
C LYS A 35 9.95 3.87 13.54
N GLU A 36 10.73 3.50 12.56
CA GLU A 36 11.24 2.14 12.40
C GLU A 36 12.53 1.97 13.21
N ARG A 37 12.66 0.84 13.88
CA ARG A 37 13.78 0.57 14.77
C ARG A 37 14.36 -0.82 14.53
N ASP A 38 15.69 -0.91 14.60
CA ASP A 38 16.40 -2.16 14.74
C ASP A 38 17.05 -2.17 16.14
N GLY A 39 16.50 -2.97 17.05
CA GLY A 39 16.85 -2.90 18.46
C GLY A 39 16.51 -1.52 19.07
N THR A 40 17.52 -0.79 19.52
CA THR A 40 17.39 0.56 20.10
C THR A 40 17.59 1.68 19.08
N GLU A 41 18.19 1.39 17.94
CA GLU A 41 18.51 2.37 16.91
C GLU A 41 17.31 2.65 16.02
N VAL A 42 17.14 3.93 15.66
CA VAL A 42 16.10 4.34 14.69
C VAL A 42 16.71 4.29 13.29
N THR A 43 16.27 3.33 12.49
CA THR A 43 16.79 3.08 11.13
C THR A 43 15.99 3.76 10.04
N GLY A 44 14.75 4.19 10.36
CA GLY A 44 13.90 4.80 9.35
C GLY A 44 12.56 5.28 9.90
N ASN A 45 11.65 5.55 8.99
CA ASN A 45 10.25 5.87 9.30
C ASN A 45 9.31 5.02 8.44
N ILE A 46 8.29 4.45 9.06
CA ILE A 46 7.10 3.94 8.36
C ILE A 46 6.14 5.12 8.21
N ILE A 47 5.83 5.47 6.99
CA ILE A 47 4.89 6.53 6.63
C ILE A 47 3.59 5.87 6.22
N LYS A 48 2.54 6.14 6.97
CA LYS A 48 1.19 5.71 6.67
C LYS A 48 0.48 6.82 5.91
N VAL A 49 0.07 6.53 4.70
CA VAL A 49 -0.64 7.43 3.80
C VAL A 49 -2.11 6.98 3.75
N ARG A 50 -3.01 7.84 4.20
CA ARG A 50 -4.46 7.61 4.11
C ARG A 50 -5.07 8.56 3.09
N MET A 51 -5.69 8.01 2.08
CA MET A 51 -6.43 8.78 1.10
C MET A 51 -7.74 9.30 1.71
N HIS A 52 -7.84 10.63 1.90
CA HIS A 52 -9.02 11.27 2.46
C HIS A 52 -10.02 11.68 1.37
N LYS A 53 -9.50 12.18 0.25
CA LYS A 53 -10.26 12.55 -0.95
C LYS A 53 -9.45 12.16 -2.17
N SER A 54 -10.11 11.58 -3.17
CA SER A 54 -9.50 11.33 -4.47
C SER A 54 -10.57 11.32 -5.56
N ARG A 55 -10.23 11.90 -6.71
CA ARG A 55 -11.04 11.81 -7.93
C ARG A 55 -10.60 10.65 -8.84
N LEU A 56 -9.41 10.09 -8.59
CA LEU A 56 -8.75 9.09 -9.45
C LEU A 56 -8.67 7.71 -8.82
N SER A 57 -8.81 7.61 -7.51
CA SER A 57 -8.69 6.35 -6.77
C SER A 57 -9.71 6.25 -5.66
N ARG A 58 -9.91 5.04 -5.14
CA ARG A 58 -10.85 4.80 -4.04
C ARG A 58 -10.42 5.57 -2.79
N GLU A 59 -11.39 6.28 -2.20
CA GLU A 59 -11.19 6.99 -0.94
C GLU A 59 -11.11 6.04 0.25
N ASN A 60 -10.59 6.54 1.37
CA ASN A 60 -10.40 5.81 2.62
C ASN A 60 -9.44 4.61 2.53
N ARG A 61 -8.72 4.45 1.43
CA ARG A 61 -7.65 3.46 1.31
C ARG A 61 -6.40 3.98 2.00
N GLN A 62 -5.59 3.04 2.45
CA GLN A 62 -4.41 3.31 3.23
C GLN A 62 -3.27 2.43 2.74
N VAL A 63 -2.11 3.04 2.58
CA VAL A 63 -0.85 2.35 2.28
C VAL A 63 0.21 2.74 3.30
N GLU A 64 1.14 1.83 3.54
CA GLU A 64 2.34 2.09 4.33
C GLU A 64 3.56 2.02 3.45
N VAL A 65 4.46 2.98 3.60
CA VAL A 65 5.76 2.99 2.92
C VAL A 65 6.87 3.13 3.95
N LEU A 66 7.98 2.42 3.73
CA LEU A 66 9.15 2.47 4.59
C LEU A 66 10.20 3.38 3.95
N LEU A 67 10.60 4.42 4.68
CA LEU A 67 11.72 5.28 4.37
C LEU A 67 12.90 4.89 5.27
N ASP A 68 13.83 4.13 4.73
CA ASP A 68 15.11 3.80 5.39
C ASP A 68 16.07 4.99 5.24
N TYR A 69 16.75 5.36 6.33
CA TYR A 69 17.64 6.54 6.32
C TYR A 69 18.89 6.36 5.46
N ASN A 70 19.32 5.12 5.22
CA ASN A 70 20.50 4.81 4.42
C ASN A 70 20.16 4.45 2.98
N LYS A 71 19.06 3.70 2.79
CA LYS A 71 18.66 3.13 1.49
C LYS A 71 17.57 3.95 0.76
N GLY A 72 16.92 4.89 1.48
CA GLY A 72 15.82 5.66 0.94
C GLY A 72 14.48 4.92 0.98
N LEU A 73 13.60 5.20 0.03
CA LEU A 73 12.27 4.61 -0.03
C LEU A 73 12.33 3.13 -0.43
N HIS A 74 11.78 2.28 0.43
CA HIS A 74 11.76 0.83 0.20
C HIS A 74 10.69 0.47 -0.84
N ARG A 75 11.12 -0.05 -1.99
CA ARG A 75 10.27 -0.30 -3.16
C ARG A 75 9.15 -1.32 -2.91
N TYR A 76 9.41 -2.35 -2.12
CA TYR A 76 8.53 -3.50 -1.95
C TYR A 76 7.74 -3.50 -0.64
N TYR A 77 7.98 -2.50 0.23
CA TYR A 77 7.29 -2.43 1.52
C TYR A 77 5.77 -2.26 1.33
N GLY A 78 4.99 -3.06 2.05
CA GLY A 78 3.53 -3.09 1.92
C GLY A 78 2.99 -4.07 0.86
N LEU A 79 3.80 -4.49 -0.11
CA LEU A 79 3.36 -5.43 -1.14
C LEU A 79 3.06 -6.83 -0.58
N VAL A 80 3.71 -7.23 0.50
CA VAL A 80 3.43 -8.50 1.17
C VAL A 80 2.02 -8.52 1.76
N ASP A 81 1.61 -7.44 2.43
CA ASP A 81 0.27 -7.34 3.01
C ASP A 81 -0.81 -7.29 1.94
N LEU A 82 -0.56 -6.57 0.84
CA LEU A 82 -1.42 -6.56 -0.32
C LEU A 82 -1.54 -7.96 -0.94
N GLY A 83 -0.41 -8.64 -1.12
CA GLY A 83 -0.36 -10.00 -1.66
C GLY A 83 -1.08 -11.02 -0.80
N ILE A 84 -1.03 -10.90 0.52
CA ILE A 84 -1.82 -11.76 1.42
C ILE A 84 -3.31 -11.49 1.26
N LYS A 85 -3.70 -10.22 1.13
CA LYS A 85 -5.11 -9.82 0.99
C LYS A 85 -5.75 -10.35 -0.29
N TYR A 86 -4.98 -10.49 -1.36
CA TYR A 86 -5.44 -10.92 -2.70
C TYR A 86 -4.92 -12.30 -3.11
N ASP A 87 -4.54 -13.13 -2.13
CA ASP A 87 -4.13 -14.53 -2.33
C ASP A 87 -2.92 -14.73 -3.28
N VAL A 88 -2.11 -13.68 -3.48
CA VAL A 88 -0.79 -13.80 -4.13
C VAL A 88 0.18 -14.55 -3.23
N PHE A 89 0.11 -14.25 -1.93
CA PHE A 89 0.85 -14.94 -0.87
C PHE A 89 -0.11 -15.51 0.17
N LYS A 90 0.27 -16.65 0.76
CA LYS A 90 -0.52 -17.26 1.82
C LYS A 90 0.14 -17.05 3.18
N LYS A 91 -0.61 -16.50 4.12
CA LYS A 91 -0.14 -16.34 5.49
C LYS A 91 -0.33 -17.64 6.28
N VAL A 92 0.76 -18.18 6.84
CA VAL A 92 0.76 -19.39 7.68
C VAL A 92 1.41 -19.01 9.03
N ALA A 93 0.57 -18.78 10.03
CA ALA A 93 0.97 -18.20 11.32
C ALA A 93 1.73 -16.87 11.14
N ASN A 94 2.99 -16.79 11.57
CA ASN A 94 3.84 -15.61 11.43
C ASN A 94 4.74 -15.64 10.18
N ARG A 95 4.55 -16.61 9.29
CA ARG A 95 5.34 -16.79 8.07
C ARG A 95 4.44 -16.64 6.84
N ILE A 96 5.08 -16.43 5.72
CA ILE A 96 4.47 -16.28 4.41
C ILE A 96 4.93 -17.45 3.56
N GLU A 97 3.97 -18.19 3.05
CA GLU A 97 4.20 -19.26 2.10
C GLU A 97 4.28 -18.65 0.71
N VAL A 98 5.39 -18.86 0.04
CA VAL A 98 5.67 -18.42 -1.32
C VAL A 98 5.41 -19.53 -2.32
N GLU A 99 5.48 -19.25 -3.62
CA GLU A 99 5.10 -20.20 -4.70
C GLU A 99 5.78 -21.58 -4.59
N ASP A 100 7.01 -21.64 -4.10
CA ASP A 100 7.73 -22.92 -3.88
C ASP A 100 7.27 -23.71 -2.65
N GLY A 101 6.24 -23.26 -1.94
CA GLY A 101 5.81 -23.83 -0.67
C GLY A 101 6.74 -23.56 0.53
N LYS A 102 7.80 -22.78 0.34
CA LYS A 102 8.68 -22.31 1.42
C LYS A 102 7.94 -21.32 2.29
N LYS A 103 8.24 -21.34 3.59
CA LYS A 103 7.67 -20.43 4.59
C LYS A 103 8.73 -19.51 5.13
N VAL A 104 8.66 -18.25 4.76
CA VAL A 104 9.62 -17.21 5.12
C VAL A 104 8.99 -16.07 5.91
N TYR A 105 9.78 -15.28 6.62
CA TYR A 105 9.29 -14.05 7.23
C TYR A 105 9.27 -12.90 6.21
N ALA A 106 8.34 -11.97 6.36
CA ALA A 106 8.26 -10.79 5.49
C ALA A 106 9.58 -10.01 5.42
N LYS A 107 10.33 -9.92 6.54
CA LYS A 107 11.65 -9.29 6.56
C LYS A 107 12.61 -9.96 5.59
N VAL A 108 12.64 -11.29 5.51
CA VAL A 108 13.51 -12.03 4.59
C VAL A 108 13.16 -11.71 3.13
N MET A 109 11.87 -11.57 2.82
CA MET A 109 11.42 -11.18 1.48
C MET A 109 11.87 -9.75 1.13
N TYR A 110 11.83 -8.84 2.09
CA TYR A 110 12.27 -7.45 1.89
C TYR A 110 13.80 -7.31 1.82
N ASP A 111 14.53 -8.17 2.51
CA ASP A 111 16.01 -8.17 2.49
C ASP A 111 16.55 -8.80 1.19
N ASN A 112 15.79 -9.72 0.57
CA ASN A 112 16.17 -10.41 -0.68
C ASN A 112 15.02 -10.33 -1.70
N PRO A 113 14.67 -9.13 -2.18
CA PRO A 113 13.48 -8.93 -2.99
C PRO A 113 13.48 -9.69 -4.33
N ASP A 114 14.63 -9.84 -4.96
CA ASP A 114 14.75 -10.48 -6.27
C ASP A 114 14.35 -11.97 -6.24
N ASP A 115 14.49 -12.63 -5.10
CA ASP A 115 14.12 -14.03 -4.92
C ASP A 115 12.60 -14.24 -4.80
N TYR A 116 11.85 -13.21 -4.38
CA TYR A 116 10.45 -13.33 -3.99
C TYR A 116 9.50 -12.46 -4.81
N PHE A 117 9.96 -11.33 -5.33
CA PHE A 117 9.18 -10.43 -6.16
C PHE A 117 9.57 -10.59 -7.63
N THR A 118 9.40 -11.82 -8.13
CA THR A 118 9.60 -12.16 -9.54
C THR A 118 8.62 -11.41 -10.44
N SER A 119 8.86 -11.36 -11.76
CA SER A 119 7.93 -10.70 -12.70
C SER A 119 6.51 -11.22 -12.55
N SER A 120 6.31 -12.54 -12.51
CA SER A 120 4.99 -13.15 -12.34
C SER A 120 4.29 -12.73 -11.04
N VAL A 121 5.03 -12.65 -9.93
CA VAL A 121 4.51 -12.18 -8.64
C VAL A 121 4.16 -10.69 -8.72
N MET A 122 5.00 -9.89 -9.39
CA MET A 122 4.76 -8.45 -9.55
C MET A 122 3.52 -8.16 -10.41
N ASP A 123 3.29 -8.92 -11.47
CA ASP A 123 2.10 -8.78 -12.32
C ASP A 123 0.82 -9.05 -11.51
N ARG A 124 0.79 -10.14 -10.72
CA ARG A 124 -0.31 -10.45 -9.81
C ARG A 124 -0.51 -9.39 -8.71
N LEU A 125 0.57 -8.81 -8.19
CA LEU A 125 0.49 -7.72 -7.22
C LEU A 125 -0.01 -6.43 -7.85
N GLU A 126 0.29 -6.16 -9.12
CA GLU A 126 -0.25 -5.03 -9.86
C GLU A 126 -1.74 -5.15 -10.08
N GLU A 127 -2.25 -6.31 -10.51
CA GLU A 127 -3.68 -6.59 -10.57
C GLU A 127 -4.37 -6.40 -9.20
N ALA A 128 -3.74 -6.91 -8.13
CA ALA A 128 -4.23 -6.72 -6.77
C ALA A 128 -4.29 -5.23 -6.37
N ALA A 129 -3.29 -4.44 -6.77
CA ALA A 129 -3.25 -3.00 -6.53
C ALA A 129 -4.35 -2.26 -7.32
N GLN A 130 -4.60 -2.64 -8.56
CA GLN A 130 -5.68 -2.08 -9.35
C GLN A 130 -7.04 -2.36 -8.71
N LYS A 131 -7.31 -3.60 -8.32
CA LYS A 131 -8.54 -3.99 -7.61
C LYS A 131 -8.71 -3.26 -6.27
N GLU A 132 -7.63 -3.02 -5.53
CA GLU A 132 -7.68 -2.35 -4.24
C GLU A 132 -7.90 -0.84 -4.34
N TYR A 133 -7.24 -0.17 -5.28
CA TYR A 133 -7.10 1.28 -5.27
C TYR A 133 -7.82 2.01 -6.41
N GLN A 134 -8.09 1.37 -7.54
CA GLN A 134 -8.74 2.03 -8.67
C GLN A 134 -10.27 1.98 -8.59
N TYR A 135 -10.93 2.99 -9.16
CA TYR A 135 -12.37 3.00 -9.37
C TYR A 135 -12.74 2.19 -10.62
N GLY A 136 -13.90 1.52 -10.58
CA GLY A 136 -14.49 0.88 -11.75
C GLY A 136 -13.79 -0.41 -12.19
N PHE A 137 -12.80 -0.89 -11.46
CA PHE A 137 -12.14 -2.14 -11.75
C PHE A 137 -13.02 -3.30 -11.24
N SER A 138 -13.74 -3.96 -12.14
CA SER A 138 -14.50 -5.19 -11.88
C SER A 138 -13.74 -6.40 -12.41
N GLU A 139 -14.11 -7.60 -11.94
CA GLU A 139 -13.50 -8.85 -12.45
C GLU A 139 -13.75 -9.05 -13.95
N ASP A 140 -14.83 -8.48 -14.47
CA ASP A 140 -15.21 -8.56 -15.88
C ASP A 140 -14.26 -7.73 -16.80
N ASP A 141 -13.64 -6.67 -16.28
CA ASP A 141 -12.69 -5.82 -17.04
C ASP A 141 -11.35 -6.51 -17.31
N VAL A 142 -11.01 -7.58 -16.59
CA VAL A 142 -9.75 -8.32 -16.74
C VAL A 142 -9.80 -9.25 -17.96
N GLU A 143 -10.96 -9.79 -18.28
CA GLU A 143 -11.14 -10.72 -19.40
C GLU A 143 -11.04 -9.98 -20.76
N GLU A 144 -11.51 -8.73 -20.87
CA GLU A 144 -11.42 -7.95 -22.11
C GLU A 144 -9.99 -7.56 -22.50
N ILE A 145 -9.12 -7.28 -21.53
CA ILE A 145 -7.72 -6.88 -21.79
C ILE A 145 -6.88 -8.08 -22.25
N GLY A 146 -7.24 -9.31 -21.83
CA GLY A 146 -6.53 -10.55 -22.21
C GLY A 146 -6.82 -11.02 -23.64
N GLU A 147 -7.94 -10.61 -24.23
CA GLU A 147 -8.32 -11.03 -25.58
C GLU A 147 -7.79 -10.13 -26.72
N GLU A 148 -7.45 -8.85 -26.44
CA GLU A 148 -6.93 -7.94 -27.47
C GLU A 148 -5.45 -8.17 -27.82
N ASP A 149 -4.67 -8.84 -26.99
CA ASP A 149 -3.23 -9.07 -27.26
C ASP A 149 -2.92 -10.42 -27.95
N SER A 150 -3.94 -11.20 -28.30
CA SER A 150 -3.77 -12.48 -29.03
C SER A 150 -4.07 -12.41 -30.52
N GLY A 151 -4.20 -11.21 -31.08
CA GLY A 151 -4.56 -10.98 -32.48
C GLY A 151 -3.51 -10.17 -33.28
N LEU A 152 -2.28 -10.70 -33.45
CA LEU A 152 -1.40 -10.35 -34.56
C LEU A 152 -0.41 -11.49 -34.87
#